data_dcfab3bcc6af6ec8fbde2e6ac060b79d
#
_entry.id   dcfab3bcc6af6ec8fbde2e6ac060b79d
#
_cell.length_a   1.000
_cell.length_b   1.000
_cell.length_c   1.000
_cell.angle_alpha   90.00
_cell.angle_beta   90.00
_cell.angle_gamma   90.00
#
_symmetry.space_group_name_H-M   'P 1'
#
loop_
_entity.id
_entity.type
_entity.pdbx_description
1 polymer ?
#
loop_
_entity_poly.entity_id
_entity_poly.type
_entity_poly.pdbx_seq_one_letter_code
_entity_poly.pdbx_strand_id
1 'polypeptide(L)'
;MAQRIAITPEELQTLGGEFITSASQIGESMTKLESQMNALESAWEGAVKLSYFEEYQQRKPSIQEFQEMVNIFGEQLKTIAQELETTDETLANALKG
;
A
#
# COMPACT_ATOMS: atom_id res chain seq x y z
N MET A 1 2.08 7.92 32.12
CA MET A 1 0.71 7.43 31.93
C MET A 1 0.53 6.77 30.57
N ALA A 2 -0.01 5.61 30.60
CA ALA A 2 -0.20 4.87 29.36
C ALA A 2 -1.31 5.48 28.51
N GLN A 3 -1.01 5.75 27.27
CA GLN A 3 -2.03 6.12 26.31
C GLN A 3 -2.76 4.87 25.86
N ARG A 4 -4.05 4.94 25.90
CA ARG A 4 -4.86 3.89 25.35
C ARG A 4 -5.18 4.18 23.92
N ILE A 5 -4.76 3.30 23.06
CA ILE A 5 -5.24 3.33 21.68
C ILE A 5 -6.38 2.34 21.64
N ALA A 6 -7.59 2.88 21.61
CA ALA A 6 -8.78 2.05 21.59
C ALA A 6 -9.13 1.70 20.14
N ILE A 7 -8.30 0.87 19.53
CA ILE A 7 -8.59 0.37 18.19
C ILE A 7 -8.98 -1.10 18.30
N THR A 8 -10.04 -1.48 17.61
CA THR A 8 -10.54 -2.85 17.64
C THR A 8 -9.92 -3.67 16.52
N PRO A 9 -9.91 -5.03 16.65
CA PRO A 9 -9.48 -5.87 15.55
C PRO A 9 -10.26 -5.62 14.26
N GLU A 10 -11.56 -5.35 14.34
CA GLU A 10 -12.38 -5.04 13.16
C GLU A 10 -11.91 -3.76 12.48
N GLU A 11 -11.58 -2.73 13.26
CA GLU A 11 -11.07 -1.48 12.71
C GLU A 11 -9.72 -1.68 12.02
N LEU A 12 -8.84 -2.50 12.61
CA LEU A 12 -7.55 -2.83 12.00
C LEU A 12 -7.73 -3.62 10.70
N GLN A 13 -8.68 -4.55 10.65
CA GLN A 13 -9.01 -5.27 9.42
C GLN A 13 -9.48 -4.30 8.34
N THR A 14 -10.36 -3.39 8.68
CA THR A 14 -10.88 -2.39 7.75
C THR A 14 -9.76 -1.50 7.21
N LEU A 15 -8.91 -0.99 8.09
CA LEU A 15 -7.77 -0.15 7.69
C LEU A 15 -6.79 -0.93 6.81
N GLY A 16 -6.50 -2.18 7.16
CA GLY A 16 -5.66 -3.03 6.34
C GLY A 16 -6.21 -3.20 4.94
N GLY A 17 -7.52 -3.43 4.84
CA GLY A 17 -8.22 -3.52 3.56
C GLY A 17 -8.13 -2.23 2.76
N GLU A 18 -8.27 -1.08 3.43
CA GLU A 18 -8.15 0.23 2.78
C GLU A 18 -6.74 0.47 2.25
N PHE A 19 -5.71 0.05 3.00
CA PHE A 19 -4.33 0.15 2.55
C PHE A 19 -4.10 -0.69 1.29
N ILE A 20 -4.61 -1.91 1.27
CA ILE A 20 -4.49 -2.80 0.12
C ILE A 20 -5.21 -2.21 -1.10
N THR A 21 -6.39 -1.63 -0.89
CA THR A 21 -7.13 -0.93 -1.93
C THR A 21 -6.33 0.26 -2.46
N SER A 22 -5.71 1.04 -1.56
CA SER A 22 -4.86 2.17 -1.96
C SER A 22 -3.66 1.70 -2.78
N ALA A 23 -3.03 0.60 -2.40
CA ALA A 23 -1.93 0.02 -3.17
C ALA A 23 -2.38 -0.37 -4.57
N SER A 24 -3.57 -0.96 -4.69
CA SER A 24 -4.15 -1.31 -5.98
C SER A 24 -4.40 -0.06 -6.84
N GLN A 25 -4.90 1.01 -6.24
CA GLN A 25 -5.13 2.28 -6.92
C GLN A 25 -3.82 2.93 -7.39
N ILE A 26 -2.77 2.81 -6.60
CA ILE A 26 -1.43 3.27 -7.01
C ILE A 26 -0.99 2.49 -8.25
N GLY A 27 -1.19 1.17 -8.25
CA GLY A 27 -0.87 0.33 -9.40
C GLY A 27 -1.64 0.72 -10.65
N GLU A 28 -2.93 1.00 -10.51
CA GLU A 28 -3.76 1.46 -11.63
C GLU A 28 -3.29 2.81 -12.16
N SER A 29 -2.94 3.73 -11.25
CA SER A 29 -2.39 5.04 -11.62
C SER A 29 -1.07 4.90 -12.36
N MET A 30 -0.22 3.97 -11.94
CA MET A 30 1.04 3.70 -12.64
C MET A 30 0.80 3.16 -14.05
N THR A 31 -0.15 2.26 -14.21
CA THR A 31 -0.50 1.71 -15.53
C THR A 31 -0.99 2.82 -16.45
N LYS A 32 -1.83 3.71 -15.92
CA LYS A 32 -2.32 4.85 -16.67
C LYS A 32 -1.20 5.81 -17.05
N LEU A 33 -0.31 6.10 -16.10
CA LEU A 33 0.84 6.96 -16.34
C LEU A 33 1.76 6.37 -17.41
N GLU A 34 2.02 5.08 -17.34
CA GLU A 34 2.84 4.37 -18.34
C GLU A 34 2.26 4.55 -19.74
N SER A 35 0.95 4.39 -19.88
CA SER A 35 0.26 4.59 -21.13
C SER A 35 0.38 6.03 -21.64
N GLN A 36 0.23 6.99 -20.73
CA GLN A 36 0.39 8.41 -21.05
C GLN A 36 1.82 8.75 -21.45
N MET A 37 2.82 8.16 -20.76
CA MET A 37 4.22 8.37 -21.09
C MET A 37 4.56 7.78 -22.45
N ASN A 38 4.02 6.62 -22.78
CA ASN A 38 4.23 6.01 -24.10
C ASN A 38 3.64 6.88 -25.20
N ALA A 39 2.46 7.43 -24.98
CA ALA A 39 1.84 8.34 -25.95
C ALA A 39 2.66 9.61 -26.13
N LEU A 40 3.17 10.16 -25.03
CA LEU A 40 4.02 11.36 -25.06
C LEU A 40 5.31 11.08 -25.82
N GLU A 41 5.93 9.92 -25.57
CA GLU A 41 7.17 9.55 -26.24
C GLU A 41 6.99 9.50 -27.76
N SER A 42 5.87 8.94 -28.21
CA SER A 42 5.56 8.84 -29.65
C SER A 42 5.35 10.20 -30.29
N ALA A 43 4.82 11.17 -29.53
CA ALA A 43 4.47 12.49 -30.07
C ALA A 43 5.59 13.53 -29.90
N TRP A 44 6.57 13.25 -29.03
CA TRP A 44 7.59 14.22 -28.67
C TRP A 44 8.83 14.09 -29.57
N GLU A 45 9.24 15.22 -30.14
CA GLU A 45 10.50 15.32 -30.87
C GLU A 45 11.34 16.43 -30.24
N GLY A 46 12.64 16.21 -30.18
CA GLY A 46 13.56 17.23 -29.65
C GLY A 46 14.68 16.63 -28.81
N ALA A 47 15.68 17.44 -28.54
CA ALA A 47 16.91 17.01 -27.89
C ALA A 47 16.73 16.60 -26.41
N VAL A 48 15.69 17.10 -25.75
CA VAL A 48 15.45 16.86 -24.33
C VAL A 48 14.68 15.57 -24.08
N LYS A 49 14.08 15.01 -25.12
CA LYS A 49 13.24 13.82 -25.04
C LYS A 49 13.92 12.66 -24.32
N LEU A 50 15.12 12.32 -24.75
CA LEU A 50 15.87 11.18 -24.20
C LEU A 50 16.12 11.34 -22.70
N SER A 51 16.60 12.52 -22.30
CA SER A 51 16.88 12.80 -20.89
C SER A 51 15.65 12.70 -20.02
N TYR A 52 14.51 13.19 -20.51
CA TYR A 52 13.25 13.13 -19.80
C TYR A 52 12.81 11.69 -19.53
N PHE A 53 12.82 10.85 -20.56
CA PHE A 53 12.38 9.47 -20.43
C PHE A 53 13.36 8.59 -19.64
N GLU A 54 14.65 8.89 -19.73
CA GLU A 54 15.65 8.23 -18.88
C GLU A 54 15.39 8.53 -17.42
N GLU A 55 15.10 9.77 -17.07
CA GLU A 55 14.77 10.14 -15.70
C GLU A 55 13.51 9.45 -15.22
N TYR A 56 12.48 9.36 -16.05
CA TYR A 56 11.26 8.63 -15.72
C TYR A 56 11.58 7.17 -15.40
N GLN A 57 12.39 6.51 -16.24
CA GLN A 57 12.74 5.11 -16.01
C GLN A 57 13.54 4.92 -14.73
N GLN A 58 14.35 5.88 -14.36
CA GLN A 58 15.12 5.82 -13.12
C GLN A 58 14.25 5.97 -11.89
N ARG A 59 13.18 6.75 -11.97
CA ARG A 59 12.27 7.01 -10.85
C ARG A 59 11.13 6.00 -10.72
N LYS A 60 10.81 5.32 -11.79
CA LYS A 60 9.71 4.36 -11.83
C LYS A 60 9.80 3.28 -10.73
N PRO A 61 10.97 2.68 -10.48
CA PRO A 61 11.07 1.68 -9.41
C PRO A 61 10.70 2.19 -8.03
N SER A 62 10.94 3.48 -7.75
CA SER A 62 10.57 4.07 -6.45
C SER A 62 9.06 4.08 -6.24
N ILE A 63 8.28 4.30 -7.29
CA ILE A 63 6.82 4.26 -7.19
C ILE A 63 6.35 2.82 -6.97
N GLN A 64 6.96 1.88 -7.65
CA GLN A 64 6.65 0.45 -7.49
C GLN A 64 6.95 -0.02 -6.07
N GLU A 65 8.07 0.41 -5.51
CA GLU A 65 8.44 0.12 -4.12
C GLU A 65 7.44 0.72 -3.14
N PHE A 66 6.98 1.94 -3.40
CA PHE A 66 5.98 2.59 -2.57
C PHE A 66 4.66 1.82 -2.57
N GLN A 67 4.20 1.42 -3.74
CA GLN A 67 2.99 0.60 -3.87
C GLN A 67 3.11 -0.68 -3.06
N GLU A 68 4.22 -1.38 -3.21
CA GLU A 68 4.49 -2.63 -2.50
C GLU A 68 4.52 -2.42 -0.99
N MET A 69 5.15 -1.34 -0.53
CA MET A 69 5.21 -1.00 0.88
C MET A 69 3.80 -0.78 1.45
N VAL A 70 2.95 -0.05 0.75
CA VAL A 70 1.58 0.20 1.19
C VAL A 70 0.80 -1.11 1.29
N ASN A 71 0.98 -2.00 0.32
CA ASN A 71 0.33 -3.31 0.33
C ASN A 71 0.80 -4.15 1.52
N ILE A 72 2.10 -4.17 1.77
CA ILE A 72 2.70 -4.92 2.89
C ILE A 72 2.15 -4.40 4.21
N PHE A 73 2.09 -3.08 4.40
CA PHE A 73 1.54 -2.50 5.63
C PHE A 73 0.09 -2.89 5.82
N GLY A 74 -0.69 -2.93 4.75
CA GLY A 74 -2.08 -3.39 4.82
C GLY A 74 -2.20 -4.84 5.26
N GLU A 75 -1.38 -5.71 4.70
CA GLU A 75 -1.33 -7.12 5.08
C GLU A 75 -0.91 -7.28 6.54
N GLN A 76 0.06 -6.50 6.99
CA GLN A 76 0.52 -6.52 8.37
C GLN A 76 -0.59 -6.11 9.34
N LEU A 77 -1.36 -5.09 8.99
CA LEU A 77 -2.49 -4.66 9.82
C LEU A 77 -3.53 -5.78 9.97
N LYS A 78 -3.80 -6.50 8.90
CA LYS A 78 -4.71 -7.64 8.96
C LYS A 78 -4.19 -8.76 9.84
N THR A 79 -2.90 -9.04 9.74
CA THR A 79 -2.24 -10.06 10.56
C THR A 79 -2.30 -9.68 12.04
N ILE A 80 -2.00 -8.41 12.35
CA ILE A 80 -2.07 -7.89 13.72
C ILE A 80 -3.49 -8.02 14.25
N ALA A 81 -4.48 -7.69 13.42
CA ALA A 81 -5.88 -7.81 13.81
C ALA A 81 -6.26 -9.24 14.19
N GLN A 82 -5.81 -10.21 13.40
CA GLN A 82 -6.05 -11.63 13.69
C GLN A 82 -5.38 -12.07 14.98
N GLU A 83 -4.16 -11.63 15.21
CA GLU A 83 -3.43 -11.96 16.42
C GLU A 83 -4.08 -11.38 17.67
N LEU A 84 -4.56 -10.14 17.59
CA LEU A 84 -5.27 -9.51 18.69
C LEU A 84 -6.58 -10.22 18.99
N GLU A 85 -7.32 -10.60 17.97
CA GLU A 85 -8.56 -11.34 18.09
C GLU A 85 -8.33 -12.69 18.78
N THR A 86 -7.32 -13.42 18.35
CA THR A 86 -6.96 -14.71 18.93
C THR A 86 -6.54 -14.54 20.41
N THR A 87 -5.76 -13.51 20.70
CA THR A 87 -5.32 -13.22 22.07
C THR A 87 -6.51 -12.94 22.98
N ASP A 88 -7.44 -12.13 22.51
CA ASP A 88 -8.64 -11.79 23.24
C ASP A 88 -9.50 -13.03 23.54
N GLU A 89 -9.66 -13.91 22.56
CA GLU A 89 -10.39 -15.17 22.74
C GLU A 89 -9.69 -16.08 23.74
N THR A 90 -8.37 -16.18 23.66
CA THR A 90 -7.59 -17.00 24.57
C THR A 90 -7.73 -16.51 26.00
N LEU A 91 -7.68 -15.19 26.20
CA LEU A 91 -7.85 -14.58 27.51
C LEU A 91 -9.26 -14.82 28.04
N ALA A 92 -10.27 -14.64 27.20
CA ALA A 92 -11.65 -14.87 27.60
C ALA A 92 -11.88 -16.31 28.03
N ASN A 93 -11.33 -17.27 27.30
CA ASN A 93 -11.44 -18.68 27.62
C ASN A 93 -10.71 -19.03 28.94
N ALA A 94 -9.55 -18.43 29.15
CA ALA A 94 -8.80 -18.63 30.39
C ALA A 94 -9.56 -18.10 31.60
N LEU A 95 -10.25 -16.98 31.45
CA LEU A 95 -11.05 -16.39 32.53
C LEU A 95 -12.31 -17.16 32.84
N LYS A 96 -12.84 -17.88 31.85
CA LYS A 96 -14.02 -18.72 32.06
C LYS A 96 -13.71 -20.01 32.78
N GLY A 97 -12.53 -20.51 32.58
CA GLY A 97 -12.10 -21.78 33.09
C GLY A 97 -11.85 -21.84 34.52
#